data_75a89ffbfdf141b6a85f223736fe190e
#
_entry.id   75a89ffbfdf141b6a85f223736fe190e
#
_cell.length_a   1.000
_cell.length_b   1.000
_cell.length_c   1.000
_cell.angle_alpha   90.00
_cell.angle_beta   90.00
_cell.angle_gamma   90.00
#
_symmetry.space_group_name_H-M   'P 1'
#
loop_
_entity.id
_entity.type
_entity.pdbx_description
1 polymer ?
#
loop_
_entity_poly.entity_id
_entity_poly.type
_entity_poly.pdbx_seq_one_letter_code
_entity_poly.pdbx_strand_id
1 'polypeptide(L)'
;MEKINEYISYIESTEAPLSADVYIIKGKNNNYIFDVGANKESREYLSKIDNKIVIISHFHQDHIGNMRFIKDSILNLYVGDYTYRILGYGDKVLDIVEIDDGINLKIIHLPNSHAKGSLALIVNNEYLLIGDALYTNRYGYNVSLLYNEIDILKKYEYDKVIVSHKNKIYSKKQIIHELEYYYSKREKNKPYISFSAFED
;
A
#
# COMPACT_ATOMS: atom_id res chain seq x y z
N MET A 1 12.39 -0.23 14.30
CA MET A 1 10.94 0.06 14.21
C MET A 1 10.70 1.49 14.67
N GLU A 2 10.01 2.25 13.87
CA GLU A 2 9.68 3.65 14.08
C GLU A 2 8.18 3.86 14.34
N LYS A 3 7.81 4.99 14.94
CA LYS A 3 6.41 5.32 15.23
C LYS A 3 5.94 6.47 14.33
N ILE A 4 4.77 6.31 13.71
CA ILE A 4 4.05 7.39 13.06
C ILE A 4 3.15 8.10 14.08
N ASN A 5 2.44 7.32 14.91
CA ASN A 5 1.59 7.81 15.99
C ASN A 5 1.42 6.72 17.10
N GLU A 6 0.41 6.85 17.94
CA GLU A 6 0.17 5.92 19.06
C GLU A 6 -0.27 4.51 18.62
N TYR A 7 -0.88 4.38 17.42
CA TYR A 7 -1.42 3.12 16.91
C TYR A 7 -0.77 2.65 15.60
N ILE A 8 0.04 3.46 14.90
CA ILE A 8 0.80 3.05 13.70
C ILE A 8 2.29 3.12 14.00
N SER A 9 2.96 2.00 13.79
CA SER A 9 4.42 1.89 13.72
C SER A 9 4.85 1.17 12.46
N TYR A 10 6.12 1.28 12.07
CA TYR A 10 6.61 0.62 10.88
C TYR A 10 8.06 0.17 11.00
N ILE A 11 8.42 -0.81 10.18
CA ILE A 11 9.80 -1.22 9.90
C ILE A 11 10.13 -0.68 8.52
N GLU A 12 11.19 0.10 8.45
CA GLU A 12 11.60 0.79 7.23
C GLU A 12 12.04 -0.19 6.14
N SER A 13 11.75 0.18 4.90
CA SER A 13 12.19 -0.53 3.70
C SER A 13 13.72 -0.61 3.61
N THR A 14 14.23 -1.62 2.90
CA THR A 14 15.66 -1.78 2.63
C THR A 14 15.92 -2.01 1.16
N GLU A 15 17.11 -1.58 0.69
CA GLU A 15 17.52 -1.80 -0.71
C GLU A 15 18.22 -3.15 -0.92
N ALA A 16 18.92 -3.68 0.09
CA ALA A 16 19.68 -4.93 0.00
C ALA A 16 19.56 -5.78 1.28
N PRO A 17 18.71 -6.85 1.30
CA PRO A 17 17.79 -7.21 0.23
C PRO A 17 16.68 -6.17 0.06
N LEU A 18 16.11 -6.07 -1.15
CA LEU A 18 14.96 -5.22 -1.38
C LEU A 18 13.79 -5.71 -0.52
N SER A 19 13.24 -4.82 0.29
CA SER A 19 12.13 -5.09 1.21
C SER A 19 11.28 -3.85 1.36
N ALA A 20 9.99 -3.98 1.21
CA ALA A 20 9.04 -2.89 1.44
C ALA A 20 8.95 -2.52 2.92
N ASP A 21 8.39 -1.34 3.19
CA ASP A 21 7.96 -0.95 4.54
C ASP A 21 6.90 -1.91 5.05
N VAL A 22 6.99 -2.23 6.35
CA VAL A 22 6.01 -3.06 7.03
C VAL A 22 5.30 -2.23 8.08
N TYR A 23 4.01 -1.99 7.90
CA TYR A 23 3.24 -1.19 8.85
C TYR A 23 2.50 -2.09 9.82
N ILE A 24 2.59 -1.75 11.10
CA ILE A 24 1.93 -2.44 12.21
C ILE A 24 0.91 -1.47 12.80
N ILE A 25 -0.37 -1.82 12.70
CA ILE A 25 -1.49 -1.03 13.20
C ILE A 25 -2.10 -1.77 14.39
N LYS A 26 -2.07 -1.15 15.56
CA LYS A 26 -2.53 -1.75 16.80
C LYS A 26 -4.02 -1.49 16.99
N GLY A 27 -4.84 -2.54 16.86
CA GLY A 27 -6.24 -2.54 17.31
C GLY A 27 -6.39 -2.88 18.77
N LYS A 28 -7.64 -3.00 19.24
CA LYS A 28 -7.98 -3.38 20.62
C LYS A 28 -7.66 -4.86 20.89
N ASN A 29 -7.98 -5.74 19.94
CA ASN A 29 -7.85 -7.19 20.07
C ASN A 29 -6.76 -7.76 19.17
N ASN A 30 -6.52 -7.14 17.99
CA ASN A 30 -5.64 -7.66 16.97
C ASN A 30 -4.58 -6.64 16.55
N ASN A 31 -3.52 -7.15 15.94
CA ASN A 31 -2.51 -6.37 15.26
C ASN A 31 -2.69 -6.52 13.75
N TYR A 32 -2.88 -5.44 13.05
CA TYR A 32 -3.06 -5.42 11.59
C TYR A 32 -1.73 -5.09 10.94
N ILE A 33 -1.30 -5.93 10.02
CA ILE A 33 -0.01 -5.81 9.34
C ILE A 33 -0.28 -5.48 7.88
N PHE A 34 0.17 -4.32 7.44
CA PHE A 34 0.11 -3.94 6.03
C PHE A 34 1.48 -4.16 5.38
N ASP A 35 1.55 -5.14 4.50
CA ASP A 35 2.72 -5.79 3.93
C ASP A 35 3.62 -6.48 4.97
N VAL A 36 4.48 -7.39 4.53
CA VAL A 36 5.31 -8.20 5.44
C VAL A 36 6.80 -8.10 5.16
N GLY A 37 7.17 -7.33 4.12
CA GLY A 37 8.54 -7.18 3.72
C GLY A 37 9.20 -8.49 3.24
N ALA A 38 10.50 -8.43 3.02
CA ALA A 38 11.30 -9.57 2.60
C ALA A 38 12.60 -9.74 3.40
N ASN A 39 12.98 -8.74 4.22
CA ASN A 39 14.21 -8.76 4.98
C ASN A 39 14.08 -9.55 6.30
N LYS A 40 15.23 -9.83 6.92
CA LYS A 40 15.32 -10.61 8.16
C LYS A 40 14.72 -9.85 9.35
N GLU A 41 14.92 -8.55 9.43
CA GLU A 41 14.41 -7.72 10.54
C GLU A 41 12.89 -7.78 10.62
N SER A 42 12.20 -7.54 9.51
CA SER A 42 10.74 -7.64 9.42
C SER A 42 10.25 -9.03 9.83
N ARG A 43 10.92 -10.09 9.36
CA ARG A 43 10.58 -11.47 9.73
C ARG A 43 10.69 -11.72 11.22
N GLU A 44 11.82 -11.34 11.83
CA GLU A 44 12.07 -11.56 13.26
C GLU A 44 11.13 -10.76 14.15
N TYR A 45 10.75 -9.58 13.69
CA TYR A 45 9.77 -8.75 14.40
C TYR A 45 8.36 -9.34 14.29
N LEU A 46 7.92 -9.65 13.07
CA LEU A 46 6.59 -10.21 12.82
C LEU A 46 6.39 -11.57 13.52
N SER A 47 7.44 -12.36 13.68
CA SER A 47 7.36 -13.65 14.41
C SER A 47 7.00 -13.49 15.89
N LYS A 48 7.21 -12.32 16.48
CA LYS A 48 6.95 -12.02 17.91
C LYS A 48 5.60 -11.34 18.17
N ILE A 49 4.91 -10.93 17.11
CA ILE A 49 3.58 -10.33 17.24
C ILE A 49 2.54 -11.44 17.34
N ASP A 50 1.63 -11.32 18.29
CA ASP A 50 0.45 -12.19 18.40
C ASP A 50 -0.76 -11.57 17.70
N ASN A 51 -1.80 -12.38 17.48
CA ASN A 51 -3.08 -11.97 16.91
C ASN A 51 -2.93 -11.13 15.63
N LYS A 52 -2.10 -11.61 14.69
CA LYS A 52 -1.84 -10.93 13.42
C LYS A 52 -2.96 -11.14 12.41
N ILE A 53 -3.47 -10.05 11.86
CA ILE A 53 -4.26 -10.02 10.61
C ILE A 53 -3.43 -9.29 9.58
N VAL A 54 -3.16 -9.94 8.45
CA VAL A 54 -2.28 -9.40 7.41
C VAL A 54 -3.11 -8.88 6.24
N ILE A 55 -2.74 -7.72 5.72
CA ILE A 55 -3.26 -7.13 4.49
C ILE A 55 -2.07 -6.95 3.55
N ILE A 56 -2.11 -7.55 2.38
CA ILE A 56 -1.06 -7.40 1.37
C ILE A 56 -1.49 -6.39 0.32
N SER A 57 -0.68 -5.34 0.14
CA SER A 57 -0.92 -4.33 -0.87
C SER A 57 -0.89 -4.92 -2.28
N HIS A 58 0.15 -5.70 -2.60
CA HIS A 58 0.29 -6.37 -3.89
C HIS A 58 1.33 -7.51 -3.84
N PHE A 59 1.49 -8.25 -4.94
CA PHE A 59 2.19 -9.53 -5.00
C PHE A 59 3.71 -9.48 -5.19
N HIS A 60 4.35 -8.32 -5.24
CA HIS A 60 5.80 -8.25 -5.43
C HIS A 60 6.56 -8.82 -4.22
N GLN A 61 7.72 -9.41 -4.49
CA GLN A 61 8.46 -10.21 -3.50
C GLN A 61 8.93 -9.41 -2.29
N ASP A 62 9.23 -8.16 -2.46
CA ASP A 62 9.61 -7.24 -1.38
C ASP A 62 8.47 -6.92 -0.42
N HIS A 63 7.20 -7.10 -0.84
CA HIS A 63 6.00 -6.97 -0.01
C HIS A 63 5.55 -8.29 0.63
N ILE A 64 5.71 -9.42 -0.07
CA ILE A 64 5.20 -10.73 0.38
C ILE A 64 6.28 -11.73 0.83
N GLY A 65 7.56 -11.41 0.71
CA GLY A 65 8.65 -12.36 0.86
C GLY A 65 8.67 -13.12 2.19
N ASN A 66 8.22 -12.48 3.26
CA ASN A 66 8.14 -13.08 4.58
C ASN A 66 6.87 -13.90 4.84
N MET A 67 5.87 -13.89 3.94
CA MET A 67 4.63 -14.68 4.13
C MET A 67 4.92 -16.17 4.39
N ARG A 68 5.88 -16.76 3.67
CA ARG A 68 6.27 -18.17 3.82
C ARG A 68 6.73 -18.56 5.23
N PHE A 69 7.15 -17.57 6.05
CA PHE A 69 7.66 -17.80 7.41
C PHE A 69 6.61 -17.53 8.48
N ILE A 70 5.58 -16.71 8.18
CA ILE A 70 4.60 -16.27 9.18
C ILE A 70 3.18 -16.81 8.93
N LYS A 71 2.91 -17.41 7.76
CA LYS A 71 1.58 -17.84 7.34
C LYS A 71 0.81 -18.70 8.37
N ASP A 72 1.54 -19.56 9.10
CA ASP A 72 0.91 -20.46 10.08
C ASP A 72 0.65 -19.79 11.45
N SER A 73 1.05 -18.52 11.61
CA SER A 73 0.90 -17.73 12.83
C SER A 73 -0.02 -16.51 12.66
N ILE A 74 -0.68 -16.37 11.52
CA ILE A 74 -1.64 -15.29 11.27
C ILE A 74 -3.07 -15.78 11.50
N LEU A 75 -3.94 -14.88 11.95
CA LEU A 75 -5.37 -15.18 12.13
C LEU A 75 -6.14 -15.05 10.83
N ASN A 76 -5.80 -14.08 10.02
CA ASN A 76 -6.40 -13.87 8.70
C ASN A 76 -5.43 -13.15 7.75
N LEU A 77 -5.71 -13.29 6.44
CA LEU A 77 -4.94 -12.69 5.35
C LEU A 77 -5.89 -12.12 4.30
N TYR A 78 -5.88 -10.80 4.13
CA TYR A 78 -6.60 -10.11 3.05
C TYR A 78 -5.69 -9.83 1.86
N VAL A 79 -6.13 -10.23 0.67
CA VAL A 79 -5.35 -10.11 -0.57
C VAL A 79 -6.23 -9.70 -1.75
N GLY A 80 -5.65 -9.00 -2.70
CA GLY A 80 -6.26 -8.79 -4.01
C GLY A 80 -6.20 -10.06 -4.87
N ASP A 81 -7.00 -10.12 -5.95
CA ASP A 81 -7.14 -11.32 -6.79
C ASP A 81 -5.80 -11.81 -7.36
N TYR A 82 -4.92 -10.93 -7.79
CA TYR A 82 -3.60 -11.32 -8.33
C TYR A 82 -2.67 -11.84 -7.24
N THR A 83 -2.63 -11.21 -6.07
CA THR A 83 -1.86 -11.67 -4.92
C THR A 83 -2.34 -13.06 -4.47
N TYR A 84 -3.66 -13.29 -4.45
CA TYR A 84 -4.22 -14.61 -4.19
C TYR A 84 -3.71 -15.68 -5.17
N ARG A 85 -3.65 -15.38 -6.47
CA ARG A 85 -3.14 -16.33 -7.48
C ARG A 85 -1.67 -16.69 -7.26
N ILE A 86 -0.88 -15.78 -6.75
CA ILE A 86 0.54 -16.00 -6.48
C ILE A 86 0.75 -16.78 -5.18
N LEU A 87 0.03 -16.43 -4.11
CA LEU A 87 0.15 -17.07 -2.80
C LEU A 87 -0.60 -18.41 -2.73
N GLY A 88 -1.74 -18.53 -3.40
CA GLY A 88 -2.60 -19.70 -3.36
C GLY A 88 -3.52 -19.78 -2.14
N TYR A 89 -3.52 -18.77 -1.25
CA TYR A 89 -4.33 -18.72 -0.04
C TYR A 89 -4.62 -17.27 0.40
N GLY A 90 -5.55 -17.11 1.35
CA GLY A 90 -6.02 -15.84 1.89
C GLY A 90 -7.45 -15.53 1.47
N ASP A 91 -8.04 -14.50 2.06
CA ASP A 91 -9.38 -14.01 1.74
C ASP A 91 -9.26 -12.95 0.64
N LYS A 92 -9.87 -13.23 -0.51
CA LYS A 92 -9.90 -12.27 -1.61
C LYS A 92 -10.81 -11.09 -1.26
N VAL A 93 -10.24 -9.91 -1.26
CA VAL A 93 -11.02 -8.68 -1.20
C VAL A 93 -11.71 -8.50 -2.56
N LEU A 94 -13.02 -8.60 -2.60
CA LEU A 94 -13.84 -8.41 -3.81
C LEU A 94 -14.49 -7.02 -3.81
N ASP A 95 -14.86 -6.55 -2.63
CA ASP A 95 -15.44 -5.25 -2.35
C ASP A 95 -14.67 -4.57 -1.21
N ILE A 96 -15.17 -3.43 -0.74
CA ILE A 96 -14.61 -2.76 0.44
C ILE A 96 -14.81 -3.67 1.67
N VAL A 97 -13.72 -3.88 2.43
CA VAL A 97 -13.78 -4.55 3.74
C VAL A 97 -13.62 -3.50 4.82
N GLU A 98 -14.60 -3.42 5.71
CA GLU A 98 -14.56 -2.53 6.88
C GLU A 98 -14.38 -3.36 8.15
N ILE A 99 -13.48 -2.92 9.03
CA ILE A 99 -13.15 -3.58 10.29
C ILE A 99 -13.17 -2.51 11.38
N ASP A 100 -13.89 -2.80 12.48
CA ASP A 100 -13.85 -2.02 13.71
C ASP A 100 -13.30 -2.90 14.85
N ASP A 101 -12.11 -2.55 15.33
CA ASP A 101 -11.44 -3.19 16.45
C ASP A 101 -10.92 -2.13 17.45
N GLY A 102 -11.78 -1.16 17.79
CA GLY A 102 -11.37 0.04 18.51
C GLY A 102 -10.48 0.96 17.68
N ILE A 103 -10.26 0.60 16.42
CA ILE A 103 -9.65 1.35 15.34
C ILE A 103 -10.42 1.03 14.08
N ASN A 104 -10.77 2.03 13.29
CA ASN A 104 -11.51 1.85 12.06
C ASN A 104 -10.54 1.60 10.90
N LEU A 105 -10.70 0.45 10.25
CA LEU A 105 -9.91 0.07 9.08
C LEU A 105 -10.81 -0.13 7.88
N LYS A 106 -10.37 0.34 6.73
CA LYS A 106 -11.07 0.14 5.46
C LYS A 106 -10.08 -0.31 4.40
N ILE A 107 -10.23 -1.53 3.91
CA ILE A 107 -9.44 -2.08 2.81
C ILE A 107 -10.16 -1.77 1.50
N ILE A 108 -9.49 -1.13 0.58
CA ILE A 108 -10.02 -0.71 -0.71
C ILE A 108 -9.16 -1.21 -1.86
N HIS A 109 -9.76 -1.32 -3.05
CA HIS A 109 -9.02 -1.57 -4.27
C HIS A 109 -8.38 -0.29 -4.80
N LEU A 110 -7.16 -0.44 -5.33
CA LEU A 110 -6.49 0.59 -6.11
C LEU A 110 -6.52 0.27 -7.60
N PRO A 111 -6.42 1.29 -8.49
CA PRO A 111 -6.17 1.07 -9.91
C PRO A 111 -4.89 0.25 -10.12
N ASN A 112 -4.82 -0.47 -11.24
CA ASN A 112 -3.67 -1.31 -11.59
C ASN A 112 -2.49 -0.46 -12.12
N SER A 113 -2.10 0.58 -11.38
CA SER A 113 -1.06 1.52 -11.83
C SER A 113 0.34 0.90 -11.72
N HIS A 114 0.63 0.27 -10.59
CA HIS A 114 1.90 -0.42 -10.33
C HIS A 114 1.75 -1.94 -10.49
N ALA A 115 0.77 -2.53 -9.81
CA ALA A 115 0.51 -3.97 -9.85
C ALA A 115 -0.99 -4.26 -9.95
N LYS A 116 -1.34 -5.36 -10.61
CA LYS A 116 -2.74 -5.79 -10.75
C LYS A 116 -3.30 -6.27 -9.42
N GLY A 117 -4.53 -5.83 -9.11
CA GLY A 117 -5.22 -6.24 -7.90
C GLY A 117 -4.61 -5.65 -6.63
N SER A 118 -4.03 -4.46 -6.72
CA SER A 118 -3.49 -3.75 -5.56
C SER A 118 -4.58 -3.34 -4.59
N LEU A 119 -4.25 -3.40 -3.30
CA LEU A 119 -5.08 -2.94 -2.19
C LEU A 119 -4.43 -1.75 -1.49
N ALA A 120 -5.27 -0.91 -0.88
CA ALA A 120 -4.84 0.10 0.07
C ALA A 120 -5.61 -0.05 1.39
N LEU A 121 -5.05 0.52 2.45
CA LEU A 121 -5.63 0.50 3.78
C LEU A 121 -5.83 1.93 4.29
N ILE A 122 -7.08 2.27 4.59
CA ILE A 122 -7.42 3.51 5.31
C ILE A 122 -7.51 3.19 6.79
N VAL A 123 -6.87 4.00 7.63
CA VAL A 123 -6.83 3.86 9.08
C VAL A 123 -7.43 5.11 9.72
N ASN A 124 -8.52 4.94 10.46
CA ASN A 124 -9.26 5.98 11.19
C ASN A 124 -9.71 7.19 10.34
N ASN A 125 -9.88 7.03 9.02
CA ASN A 125 -10.08 8.14 8.08
C ASN A 125 -8.98 9.23 8.18
N GLU A 126 -7.81 8.87 8.70
CA GLU A 126 -6.67 9.78 8.87
C GLU A 126 -5.50 9.41 7.94
N TYR A 127 -5.15 8.14 7.85
CA TYR A 127 -4.03 7.66 7.05
C TYR A 127 -4.51 6.73 5.94
N LEU A 128 -3.96 6.91 4.74
CA LEU A 128 -4.11 6.01 3.61
C LEU A 128 -2.74 5.40 3.26
N LEU A 129 -2.59 4.10 3.46
CA LEU A 129 -1.42 3.30 3.07
C LEU A 129 -1.69 2.70 1.69
N ILE A 130 -0.83 2.98 0.71
CA ILE A 130 -1.07 2.62 -0.70
C ILE A 130 -0.03 1.69 -1.32
N GLY A 131 0.91 1.17 -0.53
CA GLY A 131 2.03 0.39 -1.07
C GLY A 131 2.78 1.19 -2.14
N ASP A 132 3.00 0.60 -3.30
CA ASP A 132 3.75 1.18 -4.42
C ASP A 132 2.86 1.83 -5.49
N ALA A 133 1.62 2.19 -5.18
CA ALA A 133 0.63 2.58 -6.20
C ALA A 133 1.06 3.76 -7.09
N LEU A 134 1.86 4.69 -6.57
CA LEU A 134 2.30 5.88 -7.32
C LEU A 134 3.60 5.68 -8.12
N TYR A 135 4.11 4.46 -8.21
CA TYR A 135 5.27 4.19 -9.04
C TYR A 135 4.91 4.18 -10.53
N THR A 136 5.81 4.74 -11.33
CA THR A 136 5.70 4.77 -12.78
C THR A 136 6.59 3.72 -13.45
N ASN A 137 6.35 3.47 -14.72
CA ASN A 137 7.25 2.67 -15.54
C ASN A 137 8.23 3.55 -16.35
N ARG A 138 9.12 2.92 -17.12
CA ARG A 138 10.13 3.62 -17.94
C ARG A 138 9.56 4.58 -19.01
N TYR A 139 8.28 4.50 -19.31
CA TYR A 139 7.61 5.36 -20.29
C TYR A 139 6.98 6.60 -19.65
N GLY A 140 6.96 6.68 -18.31
CA GLY A 140 6.30 7.72 -17.55
C GLY A 140 4.94 7.28 -16.98
N TYR A 141 4.06 8.25 -16.73
CA TYR A 141 2.73 8.01 -16.20
C TYR A 141 1.75 7.58 -17.29
N ASN A 142 1.10 6.44 -17.14
CA ASN A 142 -0.02 6.09 -18.02
C ASN A 142 -1.21 7.01 -17.71
N VAL A 143 -1.71 7.70 -18.75
CA VAL A 143 -2.75 8.74 -18.62
C VAL A 143 -4.03 8.20 -17.95
N SER A 144 -4.51 7.03 -18.38
CA SER A 144 -5.77 6.48 -17.86
C SER A 144 -5.61 5.97 -16.42
N LEU A 145 -4.47 5.34 -16.11
CA LEU A 145 -4.21 4.84 -14.76
C LEU A 145 -4.02 5.99 -13.77
N LEU A 146 -3.28 7.04 -14.17
CA LEU A 146 -3.10 8.23 -13.35
C LEU A 146 -4.44 8.94 -13.06
N TYR A 147 -5.32 9.04 -14.07
CA TYR A 147 -6.67 9.57 -13.88
C TYR A 147 -7.45 8.77 -12.83
N ASN A 148 -7.45 7.45 -12.96
CA ASN A 148 -8.14 6.56 -12.02
C ASN A 148 -7.55 6.63 -10.61
N GLU A 149 -6.22 6.79 -10.46
CA GLU A 149 -5.58 7.02 -9.17
C GLU A 149 -6.04 8.31 -8.51
N ILE A 150 -6.04 9.41 -9.26
CA ILE A 150 -6.53 10.70 -8.77
C ILE A 150 -7.99 10.59 -8.31
N ASP A 151 -8.84 9.91 -9.09
CA ASP A 151 -10.25 9.71 -8.77
C ASP A 151 -10.44 8.92 -7.46
N ILE A 152 -9.71 7.80 -7.30
CA ILE A 152 -9.74 7.00 -6.06
C ILE A 152 -9.23 7.81 -4.86
N LEU A 153 -8.13 8.55 -5.01
CA LEU A 153 -7.58 9.36 -3.93
C LEU A 153 -8.55 10.48 -3.50
N LYS A 154 -9.34 11.02 -4.41
CA LYS A 154 -10.37 12.02 -4.08
C LYS A 154 -11.59 11.43 -3.40
N LYS A 155 -11.97 10.20 -3.76
CA LYS A 155 -13.22 9.56 -3.37
C LYS A 155 -13.33 9.28 -1.87
N TYR A 156 -12.24 8.89 -1.21
CA TYR A 156 -12.25 8.47 0.19
C TYR A 156 -11.81 9.58 1.14
N GLU A 157 -12.27 9.52 2.39
CA GLU A 157 -11.85 10.43 3.45
C GLU A 157 -10.59 9.90 4.13
N TYR A 158 -9.56 10.74 4.19
CA TYR A 158 -8.30 10.60 4.93
C TYR A 158 -7.54 11.93 4.81
N ASP A 159 -6.54 12.13 5.67
CA ASP A 159 -5.74 13.37 5.69
C ASP A 159 -4.35 13.18 5.09
N LYS A 160 -3.77 12.00 5.29
CA LYS A 160 -2.36 11.70 4.99
C LYS A 160 -2.23 10.44 4.13
N VAL A 161 -1.25 10.44 3.25
CA VAL A 161 -0.90 9.30 2.38
C VAL A 161 0.49 8.82 2.71
N ILE A 162 0.64 7.52 2.83
CA ILE A 162 1.90 6.83 3.04
C ILE A 162 2.15 5.93 1.84
N VAL A 163 3.29 6.13 1.19
CA VAL A 163 3.75 5.37 0.01
C VAL A 163 4.93 4.53 0.45
N SER A 164 4.97 3.25 0.10
CA SER A 164 6.10 2.38 0.42
C SER A 164 7.39 2.85 -0.27
N HIS A 165 8.55 2.52 0.30
CA HIS A 165 9.87 2.96 -0.14
C HIS A 165 10.08 4.49 -0.18
N LYS A 166 9.15 5.25 0.41
CA LYS A 166 9.23 6.70 0.51
C LYS A 166 9.22 7.08 1.98
N ASN A 167 10.35 7.45 2.52
CA ASN A 167 10.44 7.93 3.90
C ASN A 167 9.77 9.31 4.05
N LYS A 168 8.50 9.41 3.64
CA LYS A 168 7.73 10.66 3.62
C LYS A 168 6.23 10.39 3.74
N ILE A 169 5.58 11.17 4.59
CA ILE A 169 4.12 11.25 4.70
C ILE A 169 3.65 12.49 3.95
N TYR A 170 2.75 12.30 3.00
CA TYR A 170 2.14 13.38 2.22
C TYR A 170 0.79 13.75 2.80
N SER A 171 0.41 15.03 2.75
CA SER A 171 -1.01 15.37 2.94
C SER A 171 -1.82 14.97 1.70
N LYS A 172 -3.10 14.65 1.89
CA LYS A 172 -4.04 14.38 0.78
C LYS A 172 -3.98 15.48 -0.27
N LYS A 173 -3.99 16.74 0.16
CA LYS A 173 -3.95 17.90 -0.73
C LYS A 173 -2.66 17.96 -1.56
N GLN A 174 -1.51 17.70 -0.95
CA GLN A 174 -0.22 17.72 -1.64
C GLN A 174 -0.15 16.64 -2.72
N ILE A 175 -0.49 15.39 -2.39
CA ILE A 175 -0.39 14.29 -3.34
C ILE A 175 -1.36 14.46 -4.51
N ILE A 176 -2.60 14.85 -4.25
CA ILE A 176 -3.58 15.10 -5.31
C ILE A 176 -3.12 16.25 -6.22
N HIS A 177 -2.62 17.34 -5.64
CA HIS A 177 -2.12 18.48 -6.43
C HIS A 177 -0.94 18.07 -7.33
N GLU A 178 -0.01 17.29 -6.81
CA GLU A 178 1.14 16.78 -7.59
C GLU A 178 0.68 15.88 -8.74
N LEU A 179 -0.22 14.93 -8.48
CA LEU A 179 -0.73 14.04 -9.52
C LEU A 179 -1.59 14.77 -10.56
N GLU A 180 -2.37 15.77 -10.15
CA GLU A 180 -3.12 16.62 -11.09
C GLU A 180 -2.19 17.48 -11.95
N TYR A 181 -1.09 17.98 -11.39
CA TYR A 181 -0.07 18.65 -12.16
C TYR A 181 0.54 17.71 -13.21
N TYR A 182 0.91 16.48 -12.84
CA TYR A 182 1.38 15.50 -13.81
C TYR A 182 0.32 15.20 -14.88
N TYR A 183 -0.92 14.99 -14.48
CA TYR A 183 -2.02 14.74 -15.39
C TYR A 183 -2.28 15.91 -16.36
N SER A 184 -2.03 17.15 -15.95
CA SER A 184 -2.18 18.34 -16.79
C SER A 184 -1.22 18.37 -17.99
N LYS A 185 -0.08 17.68 -17.88
CA LYS A 185 0.94 17.58 -18.94
C LYS A 185 0.63 16.53 -20.00
N ARG A 186 -0.54 15.84 -19.92
CA ARG A 186 -0.94 14.86 -20.93
C ARG A 186 -1.17 15.49 -22.30
N GLU A 187 -0.77 14.77 -23.34
CA GLU A 187 -0.98 15.16 -24.71
C GLU A 187 -2.08 14.32 -25.37
N LYS A 188 -2.82 14.95 -26.31
CA LYS A 188 -3.87 14.25 -27.06
C LYS A 188 -3.29 13.06 -27.85
N ASN A 189 -3.96 11.92 -27.74
CA ASN A 189 -3.58 10.66 -28.41
C ASN A 189 -2.25 10.03 -27.93
N LYS A 190 -1.63 10.52 -26.85
CA LYS A 190 -0.50 9.84 -26.21
C LYS A 190 -0.96 9.08 -24.98
N PRO A 191 -0.65 7.77 -24.87
CA PRO A 191 -1.07 6.97 -23.70
C PRO A 191 -0.21 7.20 -22.46
N TYR A 192 0.94 7.85 -22.59
CA TYR A 192 1.88 8.13 -21.49
C TYR A 192 2.28 9.61 -21.46
N ILE A 193 2.48 10.10 -20.25
CA ILE A 193 3.10 11.40 -19.96
C ILE A 193 4.58 11.11 -19.69
N SER A 194 5.44 11.51 -20.61
CA SER A 194 6.89 11.28 -20.51
C SER A 194 7.52 12.07 -19.36
N PHE A 195 8.57 11.55 -18.76
CA PHE A 195 9.38 12.28 -17.78
C PHE A 195 9.98 13.57 -18.32
N SER A 196 10.32 13.62 -19.60
CA SER A 196 10.78 14.86 -20.26
C SER A 196 9.76 16.00 -20.24
N ALA A 197 8.48 15.73 -19.97
CA ALA A 197 7.47 16.77 -19.81
C ALA A 197 7.62 17.57 -18.49
N PHE A 198 8.56 17.20 -17.60
CA PHE A 198 8.81 17.78 -16.29
C PHE A 198 10.22 18.38 -16.15
N GLU A 199 11.00 18.39 -17.23
CA GLU A 199 12.39 18.90 -17.26
C GLU A 199 12.47 20.39 -17.64
N ASP A 200 11.46 21.22 -17.31
CA ASP A 200 11.46 22.69 -17.49
C ASP A 200 11.94 23.44 -16.26
#